data_38141f641e76965e18c3835da36406c7
#
_entry.id   38141f641e76965e18c3835da36406c7
#
_cell.length_a   1.000
_cell.length_b   1.000
_cell.length_c   1.000
_cell.angle_alpha   90.00
_cell.angle_beta   90.00
_cell.angle_gamma   90.00
#
_symmetry.space_group_name_H-M   'P 1'
#
loop_
_entity.id
_entity.type
_entity.pdbx_description
1 polymer ?
#
loop_
_entity_poly.entity_id
_entity_poly.type
_entity_poly.pdbx_seq_one_letter_code
_entity_poly.pdbx_strand_id
1 'polypeptide(L)'
;MREQPITEYYSESTDIAEIHSMSMEQFSYPYAEAFFGKYADKFRFAHLQEAITFVPFGVAVDEFQHICYANPELTPKERTAEWKKLEEKYMPWRKYDADDFFDRGGFWYHKLHIYLYPFYYINYTLTTMGAMEFKKKNYENHETAWQDYLNLCKCGGSMSYLETLRYANLSNPFEPGSVARAMEVAKQELMNSPFMR
;
A
#
# COMPACT_ATOMS: atom_id res chain seq x y z
N MET A 1 18.66 14.18 -1.67
CA MET A 1 17.99 15.32 -2.36
C MET A 1 18.91 16.56 -2.53
N ARG A 2 19.81 16.87 -1.62
CA ARG A 2 20.73 18.04 -1.77
C ARG A 2 21.70 17.96 -2.96
N GLU A 3 21.84 16.80 -3.59
CA GLU A 3 22.76 16.56 -4.73
C GLU A 3 22.06 16.72 -6.09
N GLN A 4 20.75 17.01 -6.12
CA GLN A 4 20.04 17.16 -7.38
C GLN A 4 20.37 18.52 -8.03
N PRO A 5 20.58 18.54 -9.36
CA PRO A 5 21.09 19.73 -10.07
C PRO A 5 20.05 20.84 -10.23
N ILE A 6 18.77 20.53 -10.16
CA ILE A 6 17.67 21.47 -10.31
C ILE A 6 16.56 21.24 -9.27
N THR A 7 15.84 22.30 -8.93
CA THR A 7 14.82 22.29 -7.87
C THR A 7 13.66 21.31 -8.15
N GLU A 8 13.29 21.18 -9.42
CA GLU A 8 12.23 20.28 -9.88
C GLU A 8 12.50 18.81 -9.56
N TYR A 9 13.77 18.45 -9.40
CA TYR A 9 14.17 17.09 -9.01
C TYR A 9 14.24 16.85 -7.50
N TYR A 10 13.88 17.85 -6.69
CA TYR A 10 13.84 17.67 -5.24
C TYR A 10 12.61 16.89 -4.77
N SER A 11 11.54 16.88 -5.56
CA SER A 11 10.30 16.16 -5.26
C SER A 11 10.16 14.94 -6.16
N GLU A 12 10.01 13.80 -5.56
CA GLU A 12 9.63 12.56 -6.21
C GLU A 12 8.14 12.54 -6.58
N SER A 13 7.77 11.60 -7.45
CA SER A 13 6.37 11.31 -7.76
C SER A 13 5.65 10.68 -6.55
N THR A 14 4.34 10.79 -6.49
CA THR A 14 3.56 10.34 -5.33
C THR A 14 3.67 8.84 -5.07
N ASP A 15 3.83 8.06 -6.13
CA ASP A 15 4.05 6.61 -6.06
C ASP A 15 5.41 6.21 -5.45
N ILE A 16 6.33 7.17 -5.30
CA ILE A 16 7.60 7.01 -4.59
C ILE A 16 7.52 7.65 -3.19
N ALA A 17 6.92 8.85 -3.07
CA ALA A 17 6.96 9.65 -1.85
C ALA A 17 6.52 8.88 -0.59
N GLU A 18 5.43 8.13 -0.68
CA GLU A 18 4.91 7.38 0.46
C GLU A 18 5.69 6.07 0.74
N ILE A 19 6.59 5.63 -0.17
CA ILE A 19 7.52 4.54 0.14
C ILE A 19 8.42 4.96 1.30
N HIS A 20 8.80 6.23 1.39
CA HIS A 20 9.66 6.74 2.46
C HIS A 20 9.01 6.60 3.83
N SER A 21 7.80 7.15 4.01
CA SER A 21 7.09 7.11 5.29
C SER A 21 6.75 5.67 5.69
N MET A 22 6.16 4.91 4.79
CA MET A 22 5.75 3.52 5.06
C MET A 22 6.94 2.58 5.30
N SER A 23 8.08 2.80 4.64
CA SER A 23 9.31 2.02 4.91
C SER A 23 9.90 2.35 6.27
N MET A 24 9.88 3.61 6.69
CA MET A 24 10.34 4.00 8.03
C MET A 24 9.50 3.35 9.13
N GLU A 25 8.21 3.16 8.93
CA GLU A 25 7.38 2.37 9.85
C GLU A 25 7.93 0.94 9.99
N GLN A 26 8.31 0.29 8.88
CA GLN A 26 8.86 -1.06 8.91
C GLN A 26 10.26 -1.12 9.55
N PHE A 27 11.13 -0.15 9.28
CA PHE A 27 12.45 -0.04 9.94
C PHE A 27 12.32 0.23 11.43
N SER A 28 11.23 0.83 11.91
CA SER A 28 10.98 1.13 13.32
C SER A 28 10.46 -0.06 14.13
N TYR A 29 10.09 -1.18 13.50
CA TYR A 29 9.53 -2.36 14.21
C TYR A 29 10.37 -2.88 15.38
N PRO A 30 11.73 -2.94 15.31
CA PRO A 30 12.55 -3.34 16.45
C PRO A 30 12.39 -2.44 17.67
N TYR A 31 11.90 -1.21 17.49
CA TYR A 31 11.73 -0.21 18.53
C TYR A 31 10.27 -0.02 18.96
N ALA A 32 9.35 -0.87 18.52
CA ALA A 32 7.91 -0.73 18.78
C ALA A 32 7.57 -0.68 20.26
N GLU A 33 8.35 -1.34 21.13
CA GLU A 33 8.19 -1.32 22.59
C GLU A 33 8.39 0.09 23.17
N ALA A 34 9.26 0.91 22.57
CA ALA A 34 9.47 2.29 23.02
C ALA A 34 8.22 3.17 22.79
N PHE A 35 7.40 2.85 21.78
CA PHE A 35 6.19 3.60 21.43
C PHE A 35 4.93 2.99 22.06
N PHE A 36 4.81 1.66 22.08
CA PHE A 36 3.58 0.95 22.42
C PHE A 36 3.68 0.12 23.71
N GLY A 37 4.86 0.05 24.33
CA GLY A 37 5.10 -0.73 25.54
C GLY A 37 4.63 -2.18 25.39
N LYS A 38 3.83 -2.67 26.34
CA LYS A 38 3.27 -4.03 26.31
C LYS A 38 2.32 -4.35 25.14
N TYR A 39 1.95 -3.35 24.36
CA TYR A 39 1.06 -3.51 23.19
C TYR A 39 1.82 -3.59 21.87
N ALA A 40 3.16 -3.59 21.89
CA ALA A 40 3.98 -3.61 20.67
C ALA A 40 3.66 -4.77 19.73
N ASP A 41 3.46 -5.99 20.24
CA ASP A 41 3.11 -7.15 19.41
C ASP A 41 1.69 -7.04 18.82
N LYS A 42 0.75 -6.46 19.57
CA LYS A 42 -0.59 -6.17 19.04
C LYS A 42 -0.54 -5.11 17.94
N PHE A 43 0.29 -4.10 18.09
CA PHE A 43 0.52 -3.10 17.05
C PHE A 43 1.10 -3.76 15.80
N ARG A 44 2.19 -4.53 15.90
CA ARG A 44 2.80 -5.24 14.76
C ARG A 44 1.79 -6.10 14.02
N PHE A 45 0.97 -6.86 14.76
CA PHE A 45 -0.08 -7.68 14.17
C PHE A 45 -1.10 -6.85 13.40
N ALA A 46 -1.68 -5.82 14.01
CA ALA A 46 -2.71 -4.98 13.39
C ALA A 46 -2.16 -4.24 12.15
N HIS A 47 -0.95 -3.69 12.24
CA HIS A 47 -0.31 -2.95 11.16
C HIS A 47 0.02 -3.85 9.95
N LEU A 48 0.50 -5.08 10.18
CA LEU A 48 0.75 -6.04 9.10
C LEU A 48 -0.55 -6.55 8.47
N GLN A 49 -1.57 -6.78 9.28
CA GLN A 49 -2.90 -7.14 8.78
C GLN A 49 -3.46 -6.04 7.88
N GLU A 50 -3.34 -4.78 8.31
CA GLU A 50 -3.75 -3.62 7.51
C GLU A 50 -2.98 -3.57 6.18
N ALA A 51 -1.66 -3.70 6.18
CA ALA A 51 -0.85 -3.67 4.96
C ALA A 51 -1.25 -4.74 3.94
N ILE A 52 -1.51 -5.98 4.39
CA ILE A 52 -1.92 -7.07 3.50
C ILE A 52 -3.34 -6.82 2.95
N THR A 53 -4.27 -6.37 3.78
CA THR A 53 -5.67 -6.15 3.37
C THR A 53 -5.86 -4.86 2.58
N PHE A 54 -4.92 -3.92 2.71
CA PHE A 54 -4.94 -2.64 1.99
C PHE A 54 -4.70 -2.81 0.48
N VAL A 55 -3.79 -3.70 0.06
CA VAL A 55 -3.45 -3.88 -1.35
C VAL A 55 -4.67 -4.24 -2.21
N PRO A 56 -5.47 -5.28 -1.90
CA PRO A 56 -6.67 -5.58 -2.67
C PRO A 56 -7.72 -4.46 -2.59
N PHE A 57 -7.81 -3.74 -1.48
CA PHE A 57 -8.69 -2.59 -1.35
C PHE A 57 -8.27 -1.43 -2.27
N GLY A 58 -6.99 -1.09 -2.32
CA GLY A 58 -6.47 -0.04 -3.19
C GLY A 58 -6.68 -0.36 -4.67
N VAL A 59 -6.48 -1.62 -5.07
CA VAL A 59 -6.78 -2.10 -6.43
C VAL A 59 -8.29 -2.00 -6.73
N ALA A 60 -9.15 -2.35 -5.78
CA ALA A 60 -10.62 -2.21 -5.96
C ALA A 60 -11.02 -0.74 -6.16
N VAL A 61 -10.42 0.19 -5.42
CA VAL A 61 -10.67 1.64 -5.60
C VAL A 61 -10.24 2.12 -6.98
N ASP A 62 -9.11 1.65 -7.49
CA ASP A 62 -8.62 2.04 -8.81
C ASP A 62 -9.49 1.46 -9.92
N GLU A 63 -9.77 0.16 -9.91
CA GLU A 63 -10.65 -0.48 -10.88
C GLU A 63 -12.05 0.15 -10.89
N PHE A 64 -12.57 0.53 -9.71
CA PHE A 64 -13.85 1.23 -9.61
C PHE A 64 -13.84 2.58 -10.36
N GLN A 65 -12.76 3.35 -10.20
CA GLN A 65 -12.62 4.61 -10.93
C GLN A 65 -12.58 4.37 -12.44
N HIS A 66 -11.82 3.37 -12.91
CA HIS A 66 -11.79 3.01 -14.32
C HIS A 66 -13.19 2.66 -14.86
N ILE A 67 -13.98 1.87 -14.11
CA ILE A 67 -15.37 1.54 -14.49
C ILE A 67 -16.21 2.81 -14.57
N CYS A 68 -16.17 3.69 -13.57
CA CYS A 68 -16.98 4.91 -13.52
C CYS A 68 -16.61 5.90 -14.63
N TYR A 69 -15.32 6.06 -14.94
CA TYR A 69 -14.88 6.99 -15.99
C TYR A 69 -15.12 6.44 -17.40
N ALA A 70 -15.07 5.13 -17.59
CA ALA A 70 -15.42 4.50 -18.84
C ALA A 70 -16.94 4.51 -19.11
N ASN A 71 -17.77 4.64 -18.06
CA ASN A 71 -19.21 4.62 -18.12
C ASN A 71 -19.80 5.78 -17.29
N PRO A 72 -19.65 7.03 -17.75
CA PRO A 72 -20.04 8.23 -16.97
C PRO A 72 -21.55 8.32 -16.73
N GLU A 73 -22.36 7.67 -17.54
CA GLU A 73 -23.82 7.60 -17.46
C GLU A 73 -24.35 6.70 -16.33
N LEU A 74 -23.50 5.90 -15.67
CA LEU A 74 -23.91 5.06 -14.53
C LEU A 74 -24.58 5.89 -13.44
N THR A 75 -25.77 5.49 -13.07
CA THR A 75 -26.50 6.05 -11.92
C THR A 75 -25.77 5.72 -10.60
N PRO A 76 -26.03 6.45 -9.50
CA PRO A 76 -25.46 6.12 -8.20
C PRO A 76 -25.74 4.69 -7.75
N LYS A 77 -26.92 4.15 -8.08
CA LYS A 77 -27.30 2.77 -7.76
C LYS A 77 -26.46 1.75 -8.53
N GLU A 78 -26.21 2.00 -9.80
CA GLU A 78 -25.37 1.14 -10.66
C GLU A 78 -23.90 1.19 -10.20
N ARG A 79 -23.37 2.37 -9.90
CA ARG A 79 -22.02 2.50 -9.32
C ARG A 79 -21.87 1.71 -8.02
N THR A 80 -22.88 1.77 -7.15
CA THR A 80 -22.89 1.00 -5.90
C THR A 80 -22.89 -0.51 -6.17
N ALA A 81 -23.63 -0.97 -7.19
CA ALA A 81 -23.62 -2.37 -7.60
C ALA A 81 -22.26 -2.80 -8.20
N GLU A 82 -21.60 -1.94 -8.98
CA GLU A 82 -20.25 -2.22 -9.48
C GLU A 82 -19.23 -2.30 -8.33
N TRP A 83 -19.30 -1.39 -7.35
CA TRP A 83 -18.45 -1.50 -6.17
C TRP A 83 -18.66 -2.82 -5.41
N LYS A 84 -19.90 -3.26 -5.24
CA LYS A 84 -20.19 -4.54 -4.59
C LYS A 84 -19.51 -5.73 -5.27
N LYS A 85 -19.52 -5.76 -6.60
CA LYS A 85 -18.81 -6.80 -7.38
C LYS A 85 -17.30 -6.77 -7.13
N LEU A 86 -16.71 -5.57 -6.99
CA LEU A 86 -15.28 -5.42 -6.69
C LEU A 86 -14.96 -5.85 -5.26
N GLU A 87 -15.83 -5.57 -4.28
CA GLU A 87 -15.67 -6.08 -2.93
C GLU A 87 -15.68 -7.62 -2.91
N GLU A 88 -16.61 -8.24 -3.61
CA GLU A 88 -16.70 -9.70 -3.71
C GLU A 88 -15.47 -10.30 -4.43
N LYS A 89 -14.94 -9.60 -5.44
CA LYS A 89 -13.76 -10.01 -6.20
C LYS A 89 -12.46 -9.92 -5.37
N TYR A 90 -12.24 -8.79 -4.70
CA TYR A 90 -10.96 -8.47 -4.06
C TYR A 90 -10.94 -8.67 -2.56
N MET A 91 -12.10 -8.60 -1.91
CA MET A 91 -12.22 -8.62 -0.44
C MET A 91 -13.35 -9.54 0.03
N PRO A 92 -13.40 -10.82 -0.41
CA PRO A 92 -14.52 -11.73 -0.12
C PRO A 92 -14.71 -12.03 1.37
N TRP A 93 -13.71 -11.72 2.20
CA TRP A 93 -13.80 -11.84 3.66
C TRP A 93 -14.55 -10.69 4.33
N ARG A 94 -14.75 -9.55 3.64
CA ARG A 94 -15.37 -8.37 4.22
C ARG A 94 -16.87 -8.58 4.41
N LYS A 95 -17.33 -8.33 5.63
CA LYS A 95 -18.73 -8.41 6.03
C LYS A 95 -19.11 -7.17 6.83
N TYR A 96 -20.36 -6.74 6.73
CA TYR A 96 -20.86 -5.52 7.37
C TYR A 96 -22.04 -5.86 8.28
N ASP A 97 -21.81 -6.46 9.41
CA ASP A 97 -22.79 -6.95 10.40
C ASP A 97 -24.11 -6.14 10.44
N ALA A 98 -25.07 -6.53 9.59
CA ALA A 98 -26.41 -5.93 9.47
C ALA A 98 -26.48 -4.46 9.02
N ASP A 99 -25.41 -3.89 8.44
CA ASP A 99 -25.49 -2.57 7.78
C ASP A 99 -25.90 -2.72 6.32
N ASP A 100 -27.19 -2.52 6.06
CA ASP A 100 -27.79 -2.67 4.75
C ASP A 100 -27.18 -1.71 3.68
N PHE A 101 -26.68 -0.54 4.09
CA PHE A 101 -26.06 0.40 3.17
C PHE A 101 -24.70 -0.11 2.68
N PHE A 102 -23.85 -0.58 3.58
CA PHE A 102 -22.55 -1.14 3.21
C PHE A 102 -22.68 -2.51 2.53
N ASP A 103 -23.61 -3.36 2.99
CA ASP A 103 -23.87 -4.66 2.35
C ASP A 103 -24.29 -4.56 0.90
N ARG A 104 -24.94 -3.47 0.51
CA ARG A 104 -25.28 -3.18 -0.89
C ARG A 104 -24.14 -2.60 -1.71
N GLY A 105 -22.97 -2.36 -1.11
CA GLY A 105 -21.79 -1.78 -1.78
C GLY A 105 -21.63 -0.28 -1.56
N GLY A 106 -22.17 0.28 -0.47
CA GLY A 106 -22.07 1.72 -0.17
C GLY A 106 -20.72 2.17 0.37
N PHE A 107 -19.77 1.27 0.57
CA PHE A 107 -18.50 1.59 1.23
C PHE A 107 -17.66 2.64 0.47
N TRP A 108 -17.72 2.70 -0.86
CA TRP A 108 -16.97 3.66 -1.66
C TRP A 108 -17.34 5.12 -1.40
N TYR A 109 -18.57 5.40 -0.92
CA TYR A 109 -19.04 6.76 -0.67
C TYR A 109 -18.17 7.54 0.34
N HIS A 110 -17.52 6.87 1.27
CA HIS A 110 -16.68 7.56 2.25
C HIS A 110 -15.23 7.81 1.76
N LYS A 111 -14.86 7.34 0.56
CA LYS A 111 -13.52 7.53 0.01
C LYS A 111 -13.42 8.85 -0.75
N LEU A 112 -13.01 9.89 -0.04
CA LEU A 112 -12.85 11.24 -0.56
C LEU A 112 -11.96 11.28 -1.81
N HIS A 113 -10.95 10.43 -1.89
CA HIS A 113 -10.03 10.34 -3.03
C HIS A 113 -10.72 10.05 -4.35
N ILE A 114 -11.79 9.23 -4.35
CA ILE A 114 -12.55 8.89 -5.56
C ILE A 114 -13.17 10.16 -6.19
N TYR A 115 -13.53 11.15 -5.37
CA TYR A 115 -14.19 12.37 -5.82
C TYR A 115 -13.23 13.51 -6.16
N LEU A 116 -12.16 13.66 -5.36
CA LEU A 116 -11.28 14.82 -5.44
C LEU A 116 -9.96 14.54 -6.17
N TYR A 117 -9.52 13.29 -6.18
CA TYR A 117 -8.21 12.90 -6.70
C TYR A 117 -8.30 11.66 -7.58
N PRO A 118 -8.87 11.77 -8.79
CA PRO A 118 -9.05 10.64 -9.70
C PRO A 118 -7.72 9.92 -9.97
N PHE A 119 -7.75 8.58 -9.90
CA PHE A 119 -6.61 7.71 -10.17
C PHE A 119 -5.38 7.92 -9.27
N TYR A 120 -5.54 8.65 -8.17
CA TYR A 120 -4.47 8.89 -7.22
C TYR A 120 -4.27 7.71 -6.25
N TYR A 121 -5.37 7.03 -5.87
CA TYR A 121 -5.36 6.10 -4.74
C TYR A 121 -4.48 4.87 -4.96
N ILE A 122 -4.27 4.46 -6.21
CA ILE A 122 -3.40 3.34 -6.57
C ILE A 122 -1.94 3.55 -6.12
N ASN A 123 -1.50 4.80 -6.01
CA ASN A 123 -0.16 5.13 -5.54
C ASN A 123 0.12 4.54 -4.15
N TYR A 124 -0.85 4.59 -3.24
CA TYR A 124 -0.70 3.98 -1.91
C TYR A 124 -0.54 2.46 -1.96
N THR A 125 -1.14 1.80 -2.93
CA THR A 125 -0.96 0.36 -3.15
C THR A 125 0.46 0.04 -3.60
N LEU A 126 0.98 0.80 -4.55
CA LEU A 126 2.34 0.67 -5.05
C LEU A 126 3.38 0.96 -3.95
N THR A 127 3.14 2.00 -3.16
CA THR A 127 4.02 2.37 -2.04
C THR A 127 3.99 1.32 -0.92
N THR A 128 2.82 0.75 -0.62
CA THR A 128 2.70 -0.36 0.33
C THR A 128 3.53 -1.56 -0.11
N MET A 129 3.50 -1.90 -1.40
CA MET A 129 4.31 -2.99 -1.93
C MET A 129 5.81 -2.72 -1.78
N GLY A 130 6.27 -1.52 -2.11
CA GLY A 130 7.67 -1.10 -1.92
C GLY A 130 8.11 -1.14 -0.46
N ALA A 131 7.27 -0.65 0.45
CA ALA A 131 7.55 -0.68 1.89
C ALA A 131 7.61 -2.11 2.46
N MET A 132 6.73 -3.01 1.99
CA MET A 132 6.76 -4.42 2.39
C MET A 132 7.99 -5.15 1.83
N GLU A 133 8.49 -4.75 0.67
CA GLU A 133 9.74 -5.27 0.16
C GLU A 133 10.94 -4.80 1.00
N PHE A 134 10.96 -3.54 1.44
CA PHE A 134 11.95 -3.07 2.42
C PHE A 134 11.83 -3.80 3.76
N LYS A 135 10.62 -4.11 4.23
CA LYS A 135 10.44 -4.96 5.42
C LYS A 135 11.12 -6.31 5.24
N LYS A 136 10.91 -6.98 4.09
CA LYS A 136 11.54 -8.26 3.77
C LYS A 136 13.06 -8.14 3.77
N LYS A 137 13.60 -7.16 3.05
CA LYS A 137 15.05 -6.90 3.00
C LYS A 137 15.64 -6.61 4.38
N ASN A 138 14.93 -5.82 5.21
CA ASN A 138 15.36 -5.49 6.56
C ASN A 138 15.38 -6.72 7.48
N TYR A 139 14.46 -7.65 7.28
CA TYR A 139 14.44 -8.94 7.98
C TYR A 139 15.63 -9.82 7.56
N GLU A 140 15.97 -9.84 6.28
CA GLU A 140 17.07 -10.64 5.74
C GLU A 140 18.44 -10.03 6.09
N ASN A 141 18.62 -8.72 5.87
CA ASN A 141 19.86 -7.98 6.16
C ASN A 141 19.59 -6.48 6.28
N HIS A 142 19.64 -5.98 7.51
CA HIS A 142 19.37 -4.57 7.81
C HIS A 142 20.30 -3.59 7.08
N GLU A 143 21.62 -3.86 7.05
CA GLU A 143 22.58 -2.93 6.43
C GLU A 143 22.35 -2.77 4.93
N THR A 144 22.10 -3.88 4.24
CA THR A 144 21.77 -3.87 2.82
C THR A 144 20.45 -3.14 2.55
N ALA A 145 19.41 -3.45 3.34
CA ALA A 145 18.11 -2.80 3.23
C ALA A 145 18.21 -1.28 3.46
N TRP A 146 18.98 -0.88 4.46
CA TRP A 146 19.21 0.54 4.77
C TRP A 146 19.95 1.26 3.66
N GLN A 147 20.99 0.62 3.08
CA GLN A 147 21.71 1.19 1.94
C GLN A 147 20.80 1.35 0.70
N ASP A 148 19.96 0.36 0.41
CA ASP A 148 18.98 0.44 -0.68
C ASP A 148 17.94 1.56 -0.42
N TYR A 149 17.51 1.72 0.81
CA TYR A 149 16.64 2.83 1.21
C TYR A 149 17.34 4.20 1.05
N LEU A 150 18.61 4.32 1.43
CA LEU A 150 19.38 5.55 1.17
C LEU A 150 19.56 5.82 -0.32
N ASN A 151 19.67 4.80 -1.16
CA ASN A 151 19.68 4.97 -2.61
C ASN A 151 18.34 5.53 -3.10
N LEU A 152 17.20 5.01 -2.61
CA LEU A 152 15.89 5.59 -2.88
C LEU A 152 15.85 7.09 -2.51
N CYS A 153 16.32 7.45 -1.31
CA CYS A 153 16.37 8.84 -0.85
C CYS A 153 17.20 9.79 -1.73
N LYS A 154 18.21 9.27 -2.45
CA LYS A 154 19.07 10.07 -3.31
C LYS A 154 18.45 10.39 -4.67
N CYS A 155 17.50 9.58 -5.14
CA CYS A 155 16.89 9.74 -6.45
C CYS A 155 16.12 11.06 -6.59
N GLY A 156 15.36 11.46 -5.57
CA GLY A 156 14.37 12.53 -5.71
C GLY A 156 13.47 12.26 -6.92
N GLY A 157 13.11 13.30 -7.66
CA GLY A 157 12.33 13.21 -8.90
C GLY A 157 13.17 13.08 -10.17
N SER A 158 14.44 12.65 -10.08
CA SER A 158 15.36 12.62 -11.24
C SER A 158 15.21 11.40 -12.14
N MET A 159 14.44 10.41 -11.74
CA MET A 159 14.24 9.14 -12.45
C MET A 159 12.75 8.82 -12.56
N SER A 160 12.38 8.01 -13.56
CA SER A 160 11.03 7.45 -13.63
C SER A 160 10.81 6.44 -12.49
N TYR A 161 9.54 6.14 -12.19
CA TYR A 161 9.16 5.20 -11.12
C TYR A 161 9.93 3.87 -11.18
N LEU A 162 9.91 3.18 -12.33
CA LEU A 162 10.60 1.89 -12.45
C LEU A 162 12.12 2.00 -12.43
N GLU A 163 12.70 3.12 -12.85
CA GLU A 163 14.14 3.36 -12.74
C GLU A 163 14.54 3.60 -11.29
N THR A 164 13.73 4.36 -10.55
CA THR A 164 13.91 4.60 -9.11
C THR A 164 13.86 3.29 -8.32
N LEU A 165 12.86 2.43 -8.59
CA LEU A 165 12.79 1.12 -7.95
C LEU A 165 14.05 0.28 -8.24
N ARG A 166 14.49 0.22 -9.49
CA ARG A 166 15.73 -0.52 -9.86
C ARG A 166 16.95 0.03 -9.16
N TYR A 167 17.07 1.35 -9.07
CA TYR A 167 18.20 1.99 -8.39
C TYR A 167 18.24 1.70 -6.88
N ALA A 168 17.07 1.54 -6.27
CA ALA A 168 16.88 1.14 -4.88
C ALA A 168 16.84 -0.38 -4.69
N ASN A 169 17.17 -1.17 -5.73
CA ASN A 169 17.07 -2.63 -5.72
C ASN A 169 15.70 -3.17 -5.28
N LEU A 170 14.62 -2.46 -5.63
CA LEU A 170 13.24 -2.91 -5.44
C LEU A 170 12.71 -3.58 -6.70
N SER A 171 11.81 -4.53 -6.53
CA SER A 171 11.19 -5.27 -7.62
C SER A 171 10.18 -4.41 -8.37
N ASN A 172 9.93 -4.77 -9.63
CA ASN A 172 8.85 -4.19 -10.41
C ASN A 172 7.49 -4.72 -9.90
N PRO A 173 6.59 -3.87 -9.38
CA PRO A 173 5.31 -4.30 -8.83
C PRO A 173 4.32 -4.81 -9.89
N PHE A 174 4.56 -4.51 -11.16
CA PHE A 174 3.70 -4.94 -12.28
C PHE A 174 4.04 -6.33 -12.81
N GLU A 175 5.08 -6.98 -12.29
CA GLU A 175 5.42 -8.34 -12.67
C GLU A 175 4.49 -9.38 -12.01
N PRO A 176 4.15 -10.47 -12.70
CA PRO A 176 3.37 -11.55 -12.10
C PRO A 176 3.96 -12.05 -10.79
N GLY A 177 3.12 -12.20 -9.77
CA GLY A 177 3.52 -12.68 -8.44
C GLY A 177 4.22 -11.64 -7.54
N SER A 178 4.35 -10.39 -7.96
CA SER A 178 4.99 -9.32 -7.18
C SER A 178 4.33 -9.12 -5.81
N VAL A 179 3.00 -9.10 -5.74
CA VAL A 179 2.26 -8.95 -4.48
C VAL A 179 2.60 -10.10 -3.52
N ALA A 180 2.60 -11.34 -3.99
CA ALA A 180 2.93 -12.49 -3.15
C ALA A 180 4.35 -12.41 -2.60
N ARG A 181 5.32 -11.99 -3.42
CA ARG A 181 6.72 -11.81 -3.00
C ARG A 181 6.88 -10.68 -1.97
N ALA A 182 6.23 -9.55 -2.19
CA ALA A 182 6.30 -8.40 -1.27
C ALA A 182 5.68 -8.72 0.10
N MET A 183 4.57 -9.46 0.11
CA MET A 183 3.81 -9.77 1.33
C MET A 183 4.27 -11.04 2.07
N GLU A 184 5.28 -11.74 1.57
CA GLU A 184 5.69 -13.05 2.11
C GLU A 184 6.06 -12.99 3.59
N VAL A 185 6.94 -12.07 3.98
CA VAL A 185 7.39 -11.94 5.39
C VAL A 185 6.24 -11.48 6.28
N ALA A 186 5.45 -10.50 5.84
CA ALA A 186 4.28 -10.05 6.59
C ALA A 186 3.27 -11.18 6.83
N LYS A 187 3.02 -12.01 5.82
CA LYS A 187 2.16 -13.20 5.93
C LYS A 187 2.72 -14.19 6.95
N GLN A 188 4.01 -14.50 6.90
CA GLN A 188 4.65 -15.42 7.84
C GLN A 188 4.58 -14.91 9.27
N GLU A 189 4.86 -13.63 9.51
CA GLU A 189 4.75 -13.03 10.84
C GLU A 189 3.32 -13.06 11.37
N LEU A 190 2.32 -12.76 10.54
CA LEU A 190 0.90 -12.86 10.94
C LEU A 190 0.51 -14.29 11.31
N MET A 191 0.88 -15.27 10.49
CA MET A 191 0.54 -16.68 10.75
C MET A 191 1.16 -17.22 12.04
N ASN A 192 2.32 -16.70 12.43
CA ASN A 192 3.02 -17.08 13.67
C ASN A 192 2.57 -16.23 14.88
N SER A 193 1.74 -15.23 14.68
CA SER A 193 1.29 -14.33 15.75
C SER A 193 0.28 -15.01 16.68
N PRO A 194 0.38 -14.79 18.01
CA PRO A 194 -0.62 -15.30 18.96
C PRO A 194 -2.01 -14.67 18.78
N PHE A 195 -2.12 -13.59 17.98
CA PHE A 195 -3.37 -12.89 17.68
C PHE A 195 -4.12 -13.46 16.46
N MET A 196 -3.55 -14.44 15.74
CA MET A 196 -4.16 -15.09 14.57
C MET A 196 -5.22 -16.15 14.93
N ARG A 197 -5.66 -16.26 16.18
CA ARG A 197 -6.62 -17.27 16.67
C ARG A 197 -8.06 -16.86 16.42
#